data_427d4c13f71e596efb5f2f24b1aed8d1
#
_entry.id   427d4c13f71e596efb5f2f24b1aed8d1
#
_cell.length_a   1.000
_cell.length_b   1.000
_cell.length_c   1.000
_cell.angle_alpha   90.00
_cell.angle_beta   90.00
_cell.angle_gamma   90.00
#
_symmetry.space_group_name_H-M   'P 1'
#
loop_
_entity.id
_entity.type
_entity.pdbx_description
1 polymer ?
#
loop_
_entity_poly.entity_id
_entity_poly.type
_entity_poly.pdbx_seq_one_letter_code
_entity_poly.pdbx_strand_id
1 'polypeptide(L)'
;MSLNLNKTIWLLWLQGWEHAFWLNKQVAESWEIQNPTWKIEYVTLQNLSNYVNDIDYIYDIDKEISPQAKSDIIRISLLKNHGGVWADATMFCLQSL
;
A
#
# COMPACT_ATOMS: atom_id res chain seq x y z
N MET A 1 29.93 -1.29 -1.22
CA MET A 1 28.61 -1.93 -1.34
C MET A 1 27.53 -0.89 -1.07
N SER A 2 26.74 -0.62 -2.06
CA SER A 2 25.65 0.32 -1.89
C SER A 2 24.46 -0.40 -1.28
N LEU A 3 23.92 0.15 -0.20
CA LEU A 3 22.65 -0.30 0.35
C LEU A 3 21.54 0.42 -0.41
N ASN A 4 20.92 -0.29 -1.33
CA ASN A 4 19.76 0.25 -2.04
C ASN A 4 18.56 0.17 -1.12
N LEU A 5 18.40 1.19 -0.28
CA LEU A 5 17.20 1.31 0.55
C LEU A 5 16.06 1.74 -0.35
N ASN A 6 15.04 0.92 -0.44
CA ASN A 6 13.85 1.27 -1.18
C ASN A 6 13.03 2.29 -0.36
N LYS A 7 13.08 3.55 -0.77
CA LYS A 7 12.35 4.63 -0.14
C LYS A 7 10.94 4.76 -0.70
N THR A 8 10.22 3.65 -0.67
CA THR A 8 8.83 3.60 -1.10
C THR A 8 7.93 3.36 0.10
N ILE A 9 6.86 4.13 0.20
CA ILE A 9 5.80 3.94 1.18
C ILE A 9 4.58 3.43 0.43
N TRP A 10 4.06 2.29 0.88
CA TRP A 10 2.89 1.65 0.26
C TRP A 10 1.64 1.99 1.06
N LEU A 11 0.66 2.58 0.39
CA LEU A 11 -0.66 2.89 0.95
C LEU A 11 -1.72 2.16 0.14
N LEU A 12 -2.54 1.35 0.80
CA LEU A 12 -3.56 0.52 0.15
C LEU A 12 -4.97 1.01 0.48
N TRP A 13 -5.79 1.14 -0.56
CA TRP A 13 -7.24 1.26 -0.45
C TRP A 13 -7.86 0.37 -1.51
N LEU A 14 -8.47 -0.76 -1.08
CA LEU A 14 -8.90 -1.81 -2.01
C LEU A 14 -9.86 -1.33 -3.08
N GLN A 15 -10.79 -0.44 -2.72
CA GLN A 15 -11.82 0.06 -3.62
C GLN A 15 -11.34 1.16 -4.57
N GLY A 16 -10.12 1.62 -4.41
CA GLY A 16 -9.57 2.74 -5.17
C GLY A 16 -9.52 4.03 -4.36
N TRP A 17 -8.41 4.77 -4.47
CA TRP A 17 -8.19 5.96 -3.67
C TRP A 17 -9.17 7.09 -3.97
N GLU A 18 -9.73 7.16 -5.16
CA GLU A 18 -10.79 8.12 -5.48
C GLU A 18 -12.05 7.91 -4.66
N HIS A 19 -12.24 6.71 -4.12
CA HIS A 19 -13.39 6.36 -3.27
C HIS A 19 -13.06 6.37 -1.79
N ALA A 20 -11.83 6.69 -1.41
CA ALA A 20 -11.43 6.73 -0.01
C ALA A 20 -12.15 7.86 0.73
N PHE A 21 -12.43 7.64 2.02
CA PHE A 21 -13.03 8.67 2.86
C PHE A 21 -12.07 9.85 3.00
N TRP A 22 -12.63 11.06 3.21
CA TRP A 22 -11.82 12.27 3.38
C TRP A 22 -10.73 12.09 4.43
N LEU A 23 -11.08 11.48 5.59
CA LEU A 23 -10.11 11.27 6.66
C LEU A 23 -8.94 10.40 6.21
N ASN A 24 -9.22 9.34 5.45
CA ASN A 24 -8.15 8.46 4.96
C ASN A 24 -7.25 9.16 3.93
N LYS A 25 -7.81 10.07 3.15
CA LYS A 25 -7.00 10.91 2.25
C LYS A 25 -6.10 11.85 3.03
N GLN A 26 -6.57 12.38 4.16
CA GLN A 26 -5.76 13.21 5.05
C GLN A 26 -4.64 12.39 5.71
N VAL A 27 -4.94 11.14 6.07
CA VAL A 27 -3.93 10.21 6.58
C VAL A 27 -2.83 10.01 5.54
N ALA A 28 -3.20 9.73 4.29
CA ALA A 28 -2.24 9.54 3.21
C ALA A 28 -1.38 10.78 3.00
N GLU A 29 -2.01 11.96 3.02
CA GLU A 29 -1.29 13.23 2.86
C GLU A 29 -0.26 13.44 3.98
N SER A 30 -0.56 13.01 5.20
CA SER A 30 0.40 13.12 6.31
C SER A 30 1.69 12.35 6.03
N TRP A 31 1.59 11.19 5.39
CA TRP A 31 2.77 10.42 4.99
C TRP A 31 3.60 11.15 3.94
N GLU A 32 2.95 11.80 2.98
CA GLU A 32 3.64 12.60 1.96
C GLU A 32 4.36 13.79 2.59
N ILE A 33 3.67 14.54 3.46
CA ILE A 33 4.20 15.75 4.06
C ILE A 33 5.41 15.45 4.95
N GLN A 34 5.34 14.39 5.76
CA GLN A 34 6.40 14.04 6.68
C GLN A 34 7.59 13.36 6.02
N ASN A 35 7.40 12.81 4.80
CA ASN A 35 8.45 12.06 4.13
C ASN A 35 8.62 12.53 2.68
N PRO A 36 9.04 13.79 2.45
CA PRO A 36 9.06 14.37 1.10
C PRO A 36 10.09 13.73 0.17
N THR A 37 11.06 12.99 0.70
CA THR A 37 12.07 12.28 -0.12
C THR A 37 11.66 10.85 -0.43
N TRP A 38 10.52 10.39 0.08
CA TRP A 38 10.01 9.05 -0.17
C TRP A 38 8.99 9.08 -1.30
N LYS A 39 8.96 7.99 -2.07
CA LYS A 39 7.93 7.79 -3.08
C LYS A 39 6.72 7.15 -2.41
N ILE A 40 5.54 7.75 -2.60
CA ILE A 40 4.29 7.19 -2.11
C ILE A 40 3.62 6.44 -3.27
N GLU A 41 3.35 5.16 -3.06
CA GLU A 41 2.61 4.36 -4.03
C GLU A 41 1.20 4.11 -3.50
N TYR A 42 0.22 4.62 -4.24
CA TYR A 42 -1.20 4.48 -3.91
C TYR A 42 -1.73 3.24 -4.59
N VAL A 43 -1.85 2.16 -3.81
CA VAL A 43 -2.21 0.84 -4.34
C VAL A 43 -3.71 0.60 -4.18
N THR A 44 -4.30 0.00 -5.21
CA THR A 44 -5.70 -0.43 -5.23
C THR A 44 -5.76 -1.83 -5.81
N LEU A 45 -6.91 -2.50 -5.72
CA LEU A 45 -7.07 -3.78 -6.43
C LEU A 45 -6.92 -3.60 -7.94
N GLN A 46 -7.31 -2.44 -8.46
CA GLN A 46 -7.28 -2.17 -9.89
C GLN A 46 -5.87 -2.02 -10.44
N ASN A 47 -4.94 -1.41 -9.67
CA ASN A 47 -3.57 -1.18 -10.13
C ASN A 47 -2.55 -2.17 -9.57
N LEU A 48 -2.98 -3.11 -8.72
CA LEU A 48 -2.08 -4.02 -8.02
C LEU A 48 -1.23 -4.84 -8.99
N SER A 49 -1.78 -5.25 -10.13
CA SER A 49 -1.06 -6.05 -11.13
C SER A 49 0.13 -5.31 -11.75
N ASN A 50 0.19 -3.99 -11.61
CA ASN A 50 1.35 -3.19 -12.05
C ASN A 50 2.57 -3.42 -11.13
N TYR A 51 2.37 -3.95 -9.94
CA TYR A 51 3.42 -4.13 -8.94
C TYR A 51 3.78 -5.58 -8.71
N VAL A 52 2.78 -6.47 -8.63
CA VAL A 52 2.97 -7.90 -8.34
C VAL A 52 2.00 -8.72 -9.17
N ASN A 53 2.37 -9.98 -9.45
CA ASN A 53 1.53 -10.90 -10.21
C ASN A 53 1.47 -12.31 -9.59
N ASP A 54 2.06 -12.49 -8.42
CA ASP A 54 2.13 -13.80 -7.75
C ASP A 54 0.93 -14.07 -6.84
N ILE A 55 -0.02 -13.14 -6.77
CA ILE A 55 -1.19 -13.23 -5.89
C ILE A 55 -2.51 -13.03 -6.63
N ASP A 56 -2.55 -13.39 -7.90
CA ASP A 56 -3.75 -13.18 -8.73
C ASP A 56 -4.98 -13.91 -8.19
N TYR A 57 -4.78 -14.95 -7.37
CA TYR A 57 -5.88 -15.69 -6.75
C TYR A 57 -6.78 -14.83 -5.85
N ILE A 58 -6.33 -13.65 -5.42
CA ILE A 58 -7.15 -12.76 -4.59
C ILE A 58 -8.36 -12.18 -5.34
N TYR A 59 -8.32 -12.22 -6.68
CA TYR A 59 -9.44 -11.76 -7.51
C TYR A 59 -10.50 -12.84 -7.71
N ASP A 60 -10.21 -14.08 -7.31
CA ASP A 60 -11.13 -15.20 -7.50
C ASP A 60 -12.24 -15.14 -6.45
N ILE A 61 -13.47 -14.83 -6.91
CA ILE A 61 -14.62 -14.71 -5.99
C ILE A 61 -14.98 -16.06 -5.34
N ASP A 62 -14.63 -17.18 -5.98
CA ASP A 62 -14.93 -18.50 -5.42
C ASP A 62 -14.06 -18.84 -4.21
N LYS A 63 -12.97 -18.13 -4.00
CA LYS A 63 -12.09 -18.37 -2.84
C LYS A 63 -12.54 -17.64 -1.59
N GLU A 64 -13.50 -16.75 -1.70
CA GLU A 64 -14.10 -16.04 -0.56
C GLU A 64 -13.08 -15.42 0.41
N ILE A 65 -12.03 -14.82 -0.14
CA ILE A 65 -10.99 -14.17 0.68
C ILE A 65 -11.53 -12.85 1.21
N SER A 66 -11.50 -12.68 2.53
CA SER A 66 -11.99 -11.45 3.17
C SER A 66 -11.13 -10.24 2.78
N PRO A 67 -11.68 -9.01 2.86
CA PRO A 67 -10.88 -7.80 2.61
C PRO A 67 -9.64 -7.70 3.51
N GLN A 68 -9.78 -8.09 4.79
CA GLN A 68 -8.66 -8.10 5.72
C GLN A 68 -7.56 -9.07 5.26
N ALA A 69 -7.93 -10.27 4.85
CA ALA A 69 -6.98 -11.25 4.34
C ALA A 69 -6.34 -10.78 3.04
N LYS A 70 -7.10 -10.16 2.15
CA LYS A 70 -6.54 -9.57 0.91
C LYS A 70 -5.49 -8.52 1.24
N SER A 71 -5.76 -7.63 2.19
CA SER A 71 -4.80 -6.60 2.60
C SER A 71 -3.52 -7.22 3.13
N ASP A 72 -3.62 -8.27 3.94
CA ASP A 72 -2.44 -8.95 4.48
C ASP A 72 -1.61 -9.62 3.38
N ILE A 73 -2.27 -10.27 2.43
CA ILE A 73 -1.62 -10.91 1.30
C ILE A 73 -0.89 -9.87 0.44
N ILE A 74 -1.55 -8.75 0.14
CA ILE A 74 -0.99 -7.67 -0.66
C ILE A 74 0.23 -7.08 0.04
N ARG A 75 0.12 -6.78 1.33
CA ARG A 75 1.22 -6.23 2.12
C ARG A 75 2.46 -7.12 2.03
N ILE A 76 2.28 -8.42 2.29
CA ILE A 76 3.38 -9.38 2.29
C ILE A 76 4.01 -9.45 0.90
N SER A 77 3.20 -9.52 -0.15
CA SER A 77 3.70 -9.62 -1.53
C SER A 77 4.48 -8.36 -1.94
N LEU A 78 3.95 -7.18 -1.66
CA LEU A 78 4.63 -5.93 -1.99
C LEU A 78 5.97 -5.81 -1.28
N LEU A 79 6.00 -6.09 0.02
CA LEU A 79 7.23 -5.99 0.81
C LEU A 79 8.24 -7.07 0.40
N LYS A 80 7.79 -8.27 0.10
CA LYS A 80 8.64 -9.36 -0.36
C LYS A 80 9.29 -9.06 -1.70
N ASN A 81 8.51 -8.54 -2.66
CA ASN A 81 8.98 -8.33 -4.02
C ASN A 81 9.72 -6.99 -4.21
N HIS A 82 9.36 -5.97 -3.44
CA HIS A 82 9.89 -4.61 -3.65
C HIS A 82 10.56 -4.03 -2.43
N GLY A 83 10.27 -4.50 -1.23
CA GLY A 83 10.71 -3.84 -0.01
C GLY A 83 9.94 -2.56 0.24
N GLY A 84 10.53 -1.65 1.00
CA GLY A 84 9.90 -0.39 1.36
C GLY A 84 9.19 -0.46 2.70
N VAL A 85 8.27 0.46 2.94
CA VAL A 85 7.52 0.58 4.19
C VAL A 85 6.03 0.53 3.90
N TRP A 86 5.32 -0.26 4.70
CA TRP A 86 3.86 -0.31 4.63
C TRP A 86 3.29 0.72 5.59
N ALA A 87 2.44 1.60 5.08
CA ALA A 87 1.73 2.58 5.89
C ALA A 87 0.26 2.20 5.98
N ASP A 88 -0.28 2.23 7.19
CA ASP A 88 -1.70 1.97 7.42
C ASP A 88 -2.50 3.22 7.06
N ALA A 89 -3.52 3.06 6.23
CA ALA A 89 -4.38 4.15 5.78
C ALA A 89 -5.25 4.74 6.90
N THR A 90 -5.18 4.18 8.11
CA THR A 90 -5.90 4.69 9.28
C THR A 90 -4.99 5.38 10.31
N MET A 91 -3.68 5.42 10.08
CA MET A 91 -2.72 5.96 11.04
C MET A 91 -1.96 7.15 10.46
N PHE A 92 -2.14 8.33 11.07
CA PHE A 92 -1.41 9.53 10.68
C PHE A 92 0.09 9.37 10.91
N CYS A 93 0.86 9.96 10.00
CA CYS A 93 2.30 10.08 10.15
C CYS A 93 2.60 11.39 10.90
N LEU A 94 3.16 11.28 12.11
CA LEU A 94 3.40 12.44 12.97
C LEU A 94 4.85 12.93 12.90
N GLN A 95 5.76 12.11 12.37
CA GLN A 95 7.15 12.47 12.18
C GLN A 95 7.75 11.64 11.06
N SER A 96 8.85 12.11 10.48
CA SER A 96 9.49 11.44 9.34
C SER A 96 10.07 10.07 9.70
N LEU A 97 10.11 9.22 8.70
CA LEU A 97 10.76 7.90 8.82
C LEU A 97 12.29 8.00 8.92
#